data_5fe03fc5a9ce250f264780effe781793
#
_entry.id   5fe03fc5a9ce250f264780effe781793
#
_cell.length_a   1.000
_cell.length_b   1.000
_cell.length_c   1.000
_cell.angle_alpha   90.00
_cell.angle_beta   90.00
_cell.angle_gamma   90.00
#
_symmetry.space_group_name_H-M   'P 1'
#
loop_
_entity.id
_entity.type
_entity.pdbx_description
1 polymer ?
#
loop_
_entity_poly.entity_id
_entity_poly.type
_entity_poly.pdbx_seq_one_letter_code
_entity_poly.pdbx_strand_id
1 'polypeptide(L)'
;FEISLGLTGVLTLWMGIMKIGERGGAVKVMSWLISPFFRKLFPELPPDSPAYGSIMMNIAANMLGLDNAATPVGLRAMQQMQEVNPRKDRASDAQIMFLVLNTSGLTIIPVSVMVYRAQMGAANPADIFIPILLATYVSTIAGLIAVAIYQKLNLFNRGVMASLGGG
;
A
#
# COMPACT_ATOMS: atom_id res chain seq x y z
N PHE A 1 25.85 11.13 16.61
CA PHE A 1 25.82 9.88 17.38
C PHE A 1 24.65 9.86 18.37
N GLU A 2 24.45 10.91 19.19
CA GLU A 2 23.34 11.02 20.15
C GLU A 2 21.97 10.98 19.47
N ILE A 3 21.80 11.72 18.36
CA ILE A 3 20.56 11.72 17.57
C ILE A 3 20.26 10.31 17.02
N SER A 4 21.29 9.60 16.55
CA SER A 4 21.11 8.24 16.02
C SER A 4 20.71 7.24 17.11
N LEU A 5 21.30 7.33 18.29
CA LEU A 5 20.93 6.49 19.44
C LEU A 5 19.51 6.78 19.92
N GLY A 6 19.16 8.06 20.08
CA GLY A 6 17.81 8.48 20.47
C GLY A 6 16.76 8.04 19.45
N LEU A 7 17.04 8.20 18.15
CA LEU A 7 16.16 7.75 17.07
C LEU A 7 15.96 6.23 17.11
N THR A 8 17.05 5.46 17.26
CA THR A 8 16.98 4.00 17.37
C THR A 8 16.12 3.58 18.55
N GLY A 9 16.30 4.23 19.73
CA GLY A 9 15.51 3.91 20.92
C GLY A 9 14.01 4.14 20.72
N VAL A 10 13.63 5.32 20.22
CA VAL A 10 12.23 5.68 20.02
C VAL A 10 11.59 4.83 18.93
N LEU A 11 12.28 4.60 17.79
CA LEU A 11 11.76 3.76 16.72
C LEU A 11 11.61 2.30 17.17
N THR A 12 12.57 1.78 17.98
CA THR A 12 12.49 0.41 18.53
C THR A 12 11.31 0.26 19.47
N LEU A 13 11.12 1.23 20.38
CA LEU A 13 9.96 1.26 21.28
C LEU A 13 8.65 1.29 20.48
N TRP A 14 8.56 2.18 19.49
CA TRP A 14 7.38 2.29 18.66
C TRP A 14 7.11 1.01 17.87
N MET A 15 8.14 0.42 17.22
CA MET A 15 8.00 -0.85 16.52
C MET A 15 7.55 -1.98 17.46
N GLY A 16 8.00 -1.96 18.71
CA GLY A 16 7.54 -2.89 19.75
C GLY A 16 6.04 -2.75 20.03
N ILE A 17 5.56 -1.52 20.26
CA ILE A 17 4.15 -1.21 20.50
C ILE A 17 3.31 -1.62 19.28
N MET A 18 3.75 -1.26 18.07
CA MET A 18 3.04 -1.61 16.84
C MET A 18 3.02 -3.13 16.60
N LYS A 19 4.09 -3.85 16.99
CA LYS A 19 4.12 -5.32 16.92
C LYS A 19 3.11 -5.98 17.86
N ILE A 20 2.88 -5.39 19.03
CA ILE A 20 1.83 -5.82 19.96
C ILE A 20 0.45 -5.59 19.30
N GLY A 21 0.21 -4.43 18.72
CA GLY A 21 -1.02 -4.11 17.98
C GLY A 21 -1.27 -5.06 16.80
N GLU A 22 -0.22 -5.38 16.02
CA GLU A 22 -0.29 -6.36 14.94
C GLU A 22 -0.71 -7.74 15.45
N ARG A 23 -0.06 -8.23 16.49
CA ARG A 23 -0.41 -9.52 17.14
C ARG A 23 -1.79 -9.49 17.78
N GLY A 24 -2.20 -8.35 18.31
CA GLY A 24 -3.54 -8.10 18.83
C GLY A 24 -4.64 -8.02 17.75
N GLY A 25 -4.27 -8.08 16.48
CA GLY A 25 -5.20 -8.13 15.37
C GLY A 25 -5.56 -6.78 14.75
N ALA A 26 -4.90 -5.68 15.12
CA ALA A 26 -5.16 -4.35 14.56
C ALA A 26 -5.09 -4.33 13.02
N VAL A 27 -4.10 -5.01 12.43
CA VAL A 27 -3.98 -5.15 10.98
C VAL A 27 -5.17 -5.91 10.38
N LYS A 28 -5.65 -6.96 11.05
CA LYS A 28 -6.82 -7.74 10.60
C LYS A 28 -8.10 -6.92 10.62
N VAL A 29 -8.32 -6.14 11.68
CA VAL A 29 -9.49 -5.26 11.81
C VAL A 29 -9.45 -4.18 10.72
N MET A 30 -8.30 -3.53 10.52
CA MET A 30 -8.11 -2.53 9.47
C MET A 30 -8.31 -3.15 8.09
N SER A 31 -7.73 -4.31 7.83
CA SER A 31 -7.88 -5.06 6.58
C SER A 31 -9.35 -5.38 6.29
N TRP A 32 -10.11 -5.80 7.28
CA TRP A 32 -11.55 -6.06 7.15
C TRP A 32 -12.31 -4.78 6.81
N LEU A 33 -12.01 -3.68 7.48
CA LEU A 33 -12.67 -2.39 7.27
C LEU A 33 -12.47 -1.82 5.87
N ILE A 34 -11.23 -1.92 5.34
CA ILE A 34 -10.89 -1.38 4.01
C ILE A 34 -11.24 -2.35 2.86
N SER A 35 -11.43 -3.63 3.14
CA SER A 35 -11.65 -4.67 2.14
C SER A 35 -12.76 -4.36 1.13
N PRO A 36 -13.96 -3.90 1.51
CA PRO A 36 -15.06 -3.68 0.56
C PRO A 36 -14.74 -2.60 -0.47
N PHE A 37 -13.91 -1.61 -0.09
CA PHE A 37 -13.47 -0.55 -0.99
C PHE A 37 -12.35 -1.04 -1.92
N PHE A 38 -11.29 -1.60 -1.34
CA PHE A 38 -10.10 -1.98 -2.11
C PHE A 38 -10.33 -3.19 -3.02
N ARG A 39 -11.25 -4.11 -2.69
CA ARG A 39 -11.61 -5.21 -3.59
C ARG A 39 -12.06 -4.75 -4.97
N LYS A 40 -12.75 -3.61 -5.04
CA LYS A 40 -13.21 -3.04 -6.31
C LYS A 40 -12.08 -2.55 -7.20
N LEU A 41 -10.89 -2.32 -6.65
CA LEU A 41 -9.71 -1.90 -7.41
C LEU A 41 -8.98 -3.07 -8.10
N PHE A 42 -9.34 -4.32 -7.77
CA PHE A 42 -8.71 -5.53 -8.28
C PHE A 42 -9.72 -6.47 -8.98
N PRO A 43 -10.43 -5.99 -10.02
CA PRO A 43 -11.49 -6.78 -10.66
C PRO A 43 -10.96 -8.00 -11.41
N GLU A 44 -9.68 -8.04 -11.77
CA GLU A 44 -9.06 -9.17 -12.50
C GLU A 44 -8.74 -10.37 -11.59
N LEU A 45 -8.71 -10.16 -10.27
CA LEU A 45 -8.40 -11.24 -9.34
C LEU A 45 -9.64 -12.10 -9.08
N PRO A 46 -9.50 -13.44 -9.10
CA PRO A 46 -10.58 -14.33 -8.70
C PRO A 46 -11.05 -14.01 -7.28
N PRO A 47 -12.37 -14.05 -6.99
CA PRO A 47 -12.93 -13.68 -5.68
C PRO A 47 -12.30 -14.43 -4.50
N ASP A 48 -11.92 -15.69 -4.73
CA ASP A 48 -11.33 -16.58 -3.71
C ASP A 48 -9.80 -16.57 -3.70
N SER A 49 -9.17 -15.65 -4.46
CA SER A 49 -7.71 -15.57 -4.53
C SER A 49 -7.10 -15.22 -3.18
N PRO A 50 -6.09 -15.98 -2.71
CA PRO A 50 -5.37 -15.68 -1.48
C PRO A 50 -4.64 -14.33 -1.55
N ALA A 51 -4.40 -13.81 -2.77
CA ALA A 51 -3.80 -12.50 -2.98
C ALA A 51 -4.60 -11.38 -2.32
N TYR A 52 -5.94 -11.45 -2.28
CA TYR A 52 -6.75 -10.43 -1.59
C TYR A 52 -6.37 -10.27 -0.13
N GLY A 53 -6.19 -11.36 0.60
CA GLY A 53 -5.79 -11.33 1.99
C GLY A 53 -4.44 -10.63 2.19
N SER A 54 -3.45 -10.99 1.37
CA SER A 54 -2.12 -10.39 1.42
C SER A 54 -2.12 -8.93 0.99
N ILE A 55 -2.86 -8.55 -0.05
CA ILE A 55 -3.02 -7.16 -0.49
C ILE A 55 -3.62 -6.31 0.63
N MET A 56 -4.73 -6.76 1.22
CA MET A 56 -5.41 -6.00 2.28
C MET A 56 -4.54 -5.87 3.53
N MET A 57 -3.82 -6.92 3.91
CA MET A 57 -2.88 -6.86 5.04
C MET A 57 -1.71 -5.91 4.76
N ASN A 58 -1.17 -5.89 3.54
CA ASN A 58 -0.11 -4.97 3.18
C ASN A 58 -0.58 -3.51 3.24
N ILE A 59 -1.73 -3.19 2.62
CA ILE A 59 -2.31 -1.84 2.64
C ILE A 59 -2.60 -1.41 4.08
N ALA A 60 -3.24 -2.27 4.89
CA ALA A 60 -3.53 -1.98 6.29
C ALA A 60 -2.26 -1.72 7.10
N ALA A 61 -1.20 -2.50 6.88
CA ALA A 61 0.08 -2.31 7.55
C ALA A 61 0.72 -0.96 7.16
N ASN A 62 0.71 -0.59 5.88
CA ASN A 62 1.20 0.71 5.41
C ASN A 62 0.39 1.87 6.00
N MET A 63 -0.94 1.77 6.04
CA MET A 63 -1.81 2.80 6.65
C MET A 63 -1.51 3.01 8.13
N LEU A 64 -1.10 1.96 8.83
CA LEU A 64 -0.72 2.01 10.25
C LEU A 64 0.75 2.36 10.48
N GLY A 65 1.55 2.59 9.42
CA GLY A 65 2.97 2.91 9.54
C GLY A 65 3.84 1.71 9.96
N LEU A 66 3.43 0.50 9.60
CA LEU A 66 4.13 -0.77 9.88
C LEU A 66 4.98 -1.23 8.70
N ASP A 67 5.88 -0.37 8.21
CA ASP A 67 6.66 -0.60 6.98
C ASP A 67 7.39 -1.94 6.98
N ASN A 68 7.98 -2.33 8.13
CA ASN A 68 8.70 -3.59 8.27
C ASN A 68 7.78 -4.84 8.14
N ALA A 69 6.52 -4.72 8.56
CA ALA A 69 5.54 -5.80 8.41
C ALA A 69 4.88 -5.78 7.02
N ALA A 70 4.74 -4.61 6.42
CA ALA A 70 4.15 -4.43 5.10
C ALA A 70 4.98 -5.08 3.99
N THR A 71 6.32 -4.96 4.03
CA THR A 71 7.21 -5.42 2.96
C THR A 71 7.09 -6.93 2.67
N PRO A 72 7.25 -7.87 3.64
CA PRO A 72 7.15 -9.30 3.35
C PRO A 72 5.75 -9.71 2.90
N VAL A 73 4.70 -9.06 3.42
CA VAL A 73 3.32 -9.31 3.00
C VAL A 73 3.07 -8.80 1.59
N GLY A 74 3.65 -7.65 1.23
CA GLY A 74 3.59 -7.10 -0.12
C GLY A 74 4.27 -7.99 -1.16
N LEU A 75 5.46 -8.53 -0.86
CA LEU A 75 6.14 -9.49 -1.73
C LEU A 75 5.31 -10.76 -1.92
N ARG A 76 4.69 -11.26 -0.86
CA ARG A 76 3.78 -12.40 -0.92
C ARG A 76 2.55 -12.10 -1.79
N ALA A 77 1.96 -10.91 -1.67
CA ALA A 77 0.84 -10.49 -2.52
C ALA A 77 1.24 -10.49 -3.99
N MET A 78 2.43 -9.95 -4.33
CA MET A 78 2.96 -9.95 -5.70
C MET A 78 3.16 -11.35 -6.25
N GLN A 79 3.70 -12.29 -5.46
CA GLN A 79 3.86 -13.70 -5.86
C GLN A 79 2.50 -14.34 -6.14
N GLN A 80 1.53 -14.18 -5.25
CA GLN A 80 0.18 -14.73 -5.41
C GLN A 80 -0.57 -14.14 -6.61
N MET A 81 -0.38 -12.84 -6.90
CA MET A 81 -0.90 -12.23 -8.12
C MET A 81 -0.21 -12.79 -9.37
N GLN A 82 1.09 -13.07 -9.31
CA GLN A 82 1.83 -13.66 -10.42
C GLN A 82 1.38 -15.09 -10.73
N GLU A 83 0.97 -15.87 -9.73
CA GLU A 83 0.44 -17.22 -9.92
C GLU A 83 -0.83 -17.24 -10.78
N VAL A 84 -1.70 -16.24 -10.62
CA VAL A 84 -2.95 -16.10 -11.38
C VAL A 84 -2.82 -15.23 -12.63
N ASN A 85 -1.65 -14.64 -12.88
CA ASN A 85 -1.39 -13.81 -14.04
C ASN A 85 -1.33 -14.68 -15.31
N PRO A 86 -2.20 -14.47 -16.31
CA PRO A 86 -2.19 -15.25 -17.56
C PRO A 86 -0.95 -15.01 -18.42
N ARG A 87 -0.29 -13.87 -18.26
CA ARG A 87 0.93 -13.50 -18.99
C ARG A 87 2.10 -13.33 -18.03
N LYS A 88 2.92 -14.37 -17.91
CA LYS A 88 4.04 -14.42 -16.96
C LYS A 88 5.18 -13.45 -17.29
N ASP A 89 5.27 -12.99 -18.52
CA ASP A 89 6.26 -12.06 -19.06
C ASP A 89 5.93 -10.59 -18.81
N ARG A 90 4.72 -10.31 -18.32
CA ARG A 90 4.23 -8.94 -18.09
C ARG A 90 3.51 -8.83 -16.75
N ALA A 91 3.63 -7.64 -16.13
CA ALA A 91 2.81 -7.32 -14.96
C ALA A 91 1.32 -7.27 -15.35
N SER A 92 0.47 -7.87 -14.51
CA SER A 92 -0.98 -7.74 -14.64
C SER A 92 -1.46 -6.36 -14.17
N ASP A 93 -2.67 -5.97 -14.59
CA ASP A 93 -3.25 -4.71 -14.16
C ASP A 93 -3.44 -4.66 -12.63
N ALA A 94 -3.70 -5.80 -11.99
CA ALA A 94 -3.73 -5.94 -10.54
C ALA A 94 -2.37 -5.67 -9.89
N GLN A 95 -1.27 -6.17 -10.46
CA GLN A 95 0.08 -5.91 -9.96
C GLN A 95 0.47 -4.44 -10.12
N ILE A 96 0.11 -3.81 -11.24
CA ILE A 96 0.35 -2.38 -11.48
C ILE A 96 -0.43 -1.54 -10.46
N MET A 97 -1.72 -1.83 -10.26
CA MET A 97 -2.55 -1.15 -9.27
C MET A 97 -1.97 -1.27 -7.87
N PHE A 98 -1.53 -2.45 -7.48
CA PHE A 98 -0.93 -2.71 -6.18
C PHE A 98 0.37 -1.93 -5.98
N LEU A 99 1.25 -1.87 -6.99
CA LEU A 99 2.48 -1.08 -6.95
C LEU A 99 2.18 0.41 -6.79
N VAL A 100 1.21 0.93 -7.53
CA VAL A 100 0.83 2.35 -7.42
C VAL A 100 0.28 2.69 -6.05
N LEU A 101 -0.56 1.83 -5.47
CA LEU A 101 -1.07 2.01 -4.11
C LEU A 101 0.06 2.02 -3.07
N ASN A 102 1.05 1.13 -3.20
CA ASN A 102 2.21 1.12 -2.31
C ASN A 102 3.11 2.34 -2.50
N THR A 103 3.36 2.75 -3.76
CA THR A 103 4.21 3.91 -4.08
C THR A 103 3.58 5.23 -3.65
N SER A 104 2.25 5.35 -3.74
CA SER A 104 1.53 6.55 -3.28
C SER A 104 1.55 6.71 -1.76
N GLY A 105 1.81 5.62 -1.03
CA GLY A 105 2.15 5.63 0.38
C GLY A 105 1.06 6.17 1.30
N LEU A 106 -0.22 5.79 1.08
CA LEU A 106 -1.31 6.21 1.93
C LEU A 106 -1.03 5.84 3.40
N THR A 107 -0.71 6.85 4.20
CA THR A 107 -0.33 6.68 5.60
C THR A 107 -1.30 7.44 6.49
N ILE A 108 -1.93 6.74 7.44
CA ILE A 108 -2.80 7.37 8.45
C ILE A 108 -1.95 7.83 9.64
N ILE A 109 -0.96 7.03 10.04
CA ILE A 109 -0.12 7.34 11.20
C ILE A 109 1.34 7.49 10.76
N PRO A 110 1.81 8.74 10.50
CA PRO A 110 3.16 9.02 10.00
C PRO A 110 4.21 9.05 11.12
N VAL A 111 4.35 7.94 11.84
CA VAL A 111 5.15 7.86 13.07
C VAL A 111 6.61 8.22 12.83
N SER A 112 7.23 7.65 11.80
CA SER A 112 8.64 7.88 11.52
C SER A 112 8.96 9.37 11.37
N VAL A 113 8.12 10.12 10.64
CA VAL A 113 8.30 11.57 10.45
C VAL A 113 8.09 12.35 11.74
N MET A 114 7.09 11.97 12.54
CA MET A 114 6.83 12.62 13.84
C MET A 114 7.98 12.40 14.82
N VAL A 115 8.56 11.20 14.86
CA VAL A 115 9.73 10.86 15.68
C VAL A 115 10.95 11.67 15.24
N TYR A 116 11.23 11.76 13.93
CA TYR A 116 12.31 12.59 13.40
C TYR A 116 12.15 14.05 13.83
N ARG A 117 10.97 14.62 13.69
CA ARG A 117 10.68 16.00 14.10
C ARG A 117 10.89 16.22 15.59
N ALA A 118 10.44 15.27 16.43
CA ALA A 118 10.63 15.34 17.86
C ALA A 118 12.12 15.37 18.24
N GLN A 119 12.93 14.55 17.61
CA GLN A 119 14.36 14.48 17.88
C GLN A 119 15.15 15.68 17.35
N MET A 120 14.67 16.30 16.28
CA MET A 120 15.23 17.54 15.75
C MET A 120 14.79 18.78 16.52
N GLY A 121 14.09 18.61 17.65
CA GLY A 121 13.68 19.70 18.54
C GLY A 121 12.50 20.52 18.03
N ALA A 122 11.64 19.96 17.18
CA ALA A 122 10.42 20.65 16.77
C ALA A 122 9.53 20.94 17.97
N ALA A 123 9.03 22.17 18.08
CA ALA A 123 8.16 22.60 19.18
C ALA A 123 6.88 21.76 19.29
N ASN A 124 6.33 21.37 18.13
CA ASN A 124 5.21 20.44 18.06
C ASN A 124 5.44 19.43 16.91
N PRO A 125 5.96 18.23 17.22
CA PRO A 125 6.21 17.19 16.21
C PRO A 125 4.95 16.72 15.47
N ALA A 126 3.77 16.83 16.10
CA ALA A 126 2.51 16.35 15.55
C ALA A 126 1.88 17.28 14.50
N ASP A 127 2.34 18.53 14.36
CA ASP A 127 1.78 19.51 13.41
C ASP A 127 1.80 19.00 11.95
N ILE A 128 2.73 18.12 11.62
CA ILE A 128 2.87 17.54 10.28
C ILE A 128 1.81 16.46 9.97
N PHE A 129 1.04 16.02 10.97
CA PHE A 129 0.07 14.93 10.80
C PHE A 129 -0.95 15.23 9.69
N ILE A 130 -1.65 16.37 9.78
CA ILE A 130 -2.67 16.74 8.79
C ILE A 130 -2.05 17.00 7.40
N PRO A 131 -0.95 17.76 7.26
CA PRO A 131 -0.29 17.91 5.97
C PRO A 131 0.13 16.60 5.32
N ILE A 132 0.69 15.65 6.07
CA ILE A 132 1.07 14.34 5.51
C ILE A 132 -0.17 13.55 5.08
N LEU A 133 -1.20 13.51 5.91
CA LEU A 133 -2.43 12.81 5.59
C LEU A 133 -3.05 13.34 4.28
N LEU A 134 -3.13 14.66 4.13
CA LEU A 134 -3.63 15.29 2.91
C LEU A 134 -2.74 15.01 1.70
N ALA A 135 -1.42 15.12 1.85
CA ALA A 135 -0.46 14.89 0.77
C ALA A 135 -0.52 13.42 0.28
N THR A 136 -0.53 12.45 1.19
CA THR A 136 -0.61 11.02 0.84
C THR A 136 -1.98 10.67 0.24
N TYR A 137 -3.05 11.30 0.70
CA TYR A 137 -4.39 11.12 0.13
C TYR A 137 -4.48 11.64 -1.30
N VAL A 138 -3.99 12.87 -1.56
CA VAL A 138 -3.93 13.46 -2.90
C VAL A 138 -3.05 12.62 -3.83
N SER A 139 -1.87 12.17 -3.35
CA SER A 139 -0.97 11.29 -4.09
C SER A 139 -1.67 9.99 -4.49
N THR A 140 -2.39 9.37 -3.55
CA THR A 140 -3.12 8.12 -3.81
C THR A 140 -4.25 8.33 -4.82
N ILE A 141 -5.03 9.40 -4.71
CA ILE A 141 -6.07 9.70 -5.71
C ILE A 141 -5.45 9.92 -7.09
N ALA A 142 -4.39 10.71 -7.18
CA ALA A 142 -3.69 10.96 -8.45
C ALA A 142 -3.17 9.65 -9.07
N GLY A 143 -2.56 8.78 -8.26
CA GLY A 143 -2.10 7.45 -8.68
C GLY A 143 -3.24 6.57 -9.19
N LEU A 144 -4.36 6.51 -8.46
CA LEU A 144 -5.55 5.76 -8.88
C LEU A 144 -6.13 6.27 -10.20
N ILE A 145 -6.21 7.58 -10.38
CA ILE A 145 -6.67 8.19 -11.64
C ILE A 145 -5.71 7.83 -12.78
N ALA A 146 -4.41 7.94 -12.57
CA ALA A 146 -3.41 7.59 -13.59
C ALA A 146 -3.51 6.12 -14.02
N VAL A 147 -3.65 5.19 -13.07
CA VAL A 147 -3.84 3.76 -13.38
C VAL A 147 -5.16 3.51 -14.07
N ALA A 148 -6.25 4.15 -13.65
CA ALA A 148 -7.55 4.00 -14.29
C ALA A 148 -7.52 4.45 -15.76
N ILE A 149 -6.86 5.56 -16.05
CA ILE A 149 -6.64 6.06 -17.43
C ILE A 149 -5.80 5.06 -18.22
N TYR A 150 -4.68 4.59 -17.64
CA TYR A 150 -3.79 3.63 -18.30
C TYR A 150 -4.50 2.31 -18.62
N GLN A 151 -5.26 1.75 -17.67
CA GLN A 151 -6.01 0.51 -17.86
C GLN A 151 -7.09 0.68 -18.93
N LYS A 152 -7.80 1.81 -18.94
CA LYS A 152 -8.81 2.11 -19.98
C LYS A 152 -8.20 2.22 -21.37
N LEU A 153 -7.05 2.88 -21.50
CA LEU A 153 -6.30 2.98 -22.76
C LEU A 153 -5.80 1.60 -23.22
N ASN A 154 -5.34 0.75 -22.30
CA ASN A 154 -4.90 -0.60 -22.60
C ASN A 154 -6.06 -1.50 -23.07
N LEU A 155 -7.23 -1.40 -22.45
CA LEU A 155 -8.44 -2.12 -22.90
C LEU A 155 -8.87 -1.68 -24.30
N PHE A 156 -8.78 -0.39 -24.60
CA PHE A 156 -9.08 0.14 -25.93
C PHE A 156 -8.11 -0.40 -26.99
N ASN A 157 -6.81 -0.37 -26.72
CA ASN A 157 -5.79 -0.92 -27.62
C ASN A 157 -5.96 -2.45 -27.84
N ARG A 158 -6.33 -3.19 -26.79
CA ARG A 158 -6.62 -4.64 -26.90
C ARG A 158 -7.86 -4.91 -27.76
N GLY A 159 -8.91 -4.09 -27.63
CA GLY A 159 -10.12 -4.18 -28.45
C GLY A 159 -9.82 -3.93 -29.94
N VAL A 160 -9.02 -2.92 -30.24
CA VAL A 160 -8.60 -2.59 -31.61
C VAL A 160 -7.71 -3.71 -32.22
N MET A 161 -6.75 -4.24 -31.46
CA MET A 161 -5.91 -5.34 -31.96
C MET A 161 -6.70 -6.64 -32.18
N ALA A 162 -7.67 -6.94 -31.32
CA ALA A 162 -8.53 -8.11 -31.49
C ALA A 162 -9.42 -7.98 -32.73
N SER A 163 -9.86 -6.76 -33.07
CA SER A 163 -10.66 -6.51 -34.27
C SER A 163 -9.85 -6.53 -35.58
N LEU A 164 -8.55 -6.25 -35.52
CA LEU A 164 -7.64 -6.27 -36.68
C LEU A 164 -6.95 -7.62 -36.90
N GLY A 165 -6.92 -8.52 -35.90
CA GLY A 165 -6.31 -9.84 -35.97
C GLY A 165 -7.27 -11.00 -36.28
N GLY A 166 -8.53 -10.73 -36.54
CA GLY A 166 -9.59 -11.70 -36.81
C GLY A 166 -10.04 -11.74 -38.29
N GLY A 167 -9.07 -11.60 -39.21
CA GLY A 167 -9.28 -11.74 -40.64
C GLY A 167 -8.41 -12.83 -41.23
#